data_9024551a93d68bea33a6c0adc4faff37
#
_entry.id   9024551a93d68bea33a6c0adc4faff37
#
_cell.length_a   1.000
_cell.length_b   1.000
_cell.length_c   1.000
_cell.angle_alpha   90.00
_cell.angle_beta   90.00
_cell.angle_gamma   90.00
#
_symmetry.space_group_name_H-M   'P 1'
#
loop_
_entity.id
_entity.type
_entity.pdbx_description
1 polymer ?
#
loop_
_entity_poly.entity_id
_entity_poly.type
_entity_poly.pdbx_seq_one_letter_code
_entity_poly.pdbx_strand_id
1 'polypeptide(L)'
;MAHGKQAKPGPAASGPQRLDRPTLTAALALSLAAAVSLGTARFAYALLLPPMRSDLGWSYFTAGAMNTVNAAGYLCGALVLPWLLRRQDARAVMLAGGALAALLLAAHGAVRSDAALLALRGACGMASAASFVCGGVLAARLASEAGPRAGQVLGLYYGGTGLGIVASALVVPPLLADGARGWAAAWAVLGLLSLAATAWTARGTRRLHAPPALGAVRQRLALAPLAWGLAGYLMFGLGYIGYMTFIVTLLREQGLGSGVITLFYVVLGLGVVASSWLWAGLLQRHRGGRPMALLNALLALATALAVGSAHPVAVFASGALFGSVFLSVVASTTALVRHNALPAQWPAGIAAFTIVFAVGQIVGPSLTGAIADGPGGLARGLAWSAAALALGAVLAALQRPLPRPALQAQEGAER
;
A
#
# COMPACT_ATOMS: atom_id res chain seq x y z
N MET A 1 -69.99 8.34 4.60
CA MET A 1 -68.88 7.35 4.86
C MET A 1 -67.58 7.91 4.29
N ALA A 2 -66.73 8.47 5.14
CA ALA A 2 -65.46 9.09 4.76
C ALA A 2 -64.34 8.08 4.97
N HIS A 3 -63.68 7.63 3.89
CA HIS A 3 -62.50 6.79 3.96
C HIS A 3 -61.28 7.66 4.23
N GLY A 4 -60.76 7.61 5.46
CA GLY A 4 -59.48 8.19 5.84
C GLY A 4 -58.31 7.43 5.17
N LYS A 5 -57.59 8.11 4.26
CA LYS A 5 -56.29 7.64 3.75
C LYS A 5 -55.25 7.79 4.86
N GLN A 6 -54.83 6.68 5.47
CA GLN A 6 -53.63 6.64 6.32
C GLN A 6 -52.43 6.89 5.43
N ALA A 7 -51.70 7.98 5.69
CA ALA A 7 -50.40 8.27 5.10
C ALA A 7 -49.39 7.24 5.62
N LYS A 8 -48.73 6.51 4.69
CA LYS A 8 -47.54 5.68 5.04
C LYS A 8 -46.44 6.58 5.60
N PRO A 9 -45.83 6.25 6.73
CA PRO A 9 -44.67 6.99 7.21
C PRO A 9 -43.55 6.86 6.19
N GLY A 10 -43.01 8.00 5.75
CA GLY A 10 -41.84 8.07 4.87
C GLY A 10 -40.60 7.46 5.57
N PRO A 11 -39.63 6.95 4.79
CA PRO A 11 -38.42 6.38 5.38
C PRO A 11 -37.70 7.45 6.20
N ALA A 12 -37.59 7.22 7.50
CA ALA A 12 -36.82 8.05 8.41
C ALA A 12 -35.39 8.18 7.87
N ALA A 13 -34.90 9.40 7.69
CA ALA A 13 -33.53 9.69 7.35
C ALA A 13 -32.62 9.08 8.43
N SER A 14 -32.04 7.92 8.13
CA SER A 14 -31.09 7.28 9.02
C SER A 14 -29.82 8.15 9.07
N GLY A 15 -29.58 8.81 10.22
CA GLY A 15 -28.31 9.49 10.50
C GLY A 15 -27.11 8.57 10.30
N PRO A 16 -25.86 9.10 10.32
CA PRO A 16 -24.67 8.31 10.02
C PRO A 16 -24.57 7.11 10.97
N GLN A 17 -24.95 5.94 10.45
CA GLN A 17 -24.98 4.70 11.22
C GLN A 17 -23.53 4.27 11.50
N ARG A 18 -23.13 4.20 12.78
CA ARG A 18 -21.81 3.73 13.22
C ARG A 18 -21.69 2.21 13.06
N LEU A 19 -20.47 1.71 12.84
CA LEU A 19 -20.17 0.27 12.93
C LEU A 19 -20.52 -0.24 14.34
N ASP A 20 -21.08 -1.44 14.44
CA ASP A 20 -21.26 -2.12 15.72
C ASP A 20 -19.89 -2.44 16.34
N ARG A 21 -19.85 -2.54 17.67
CA ARG A 21 -18.60 -2.74 18.41
C ARG A 21 -17.78 -3.96 17.97
N PRO A 22 -18.38 -5.15 17.74
CA PRO A 22 -17.62 -6.31 17.25
C PRO A 22 -16.97 -6.09 15.89
N THR A 23 -17.70 -5.55 14.92
CA THR A 23 -17.20 -5.25 13.57
C THR A 23 -16.07 -4.20 13.61
N LEU A 24 -16.25 -3.14 14.41
CA LEU A 24 -15.22 -2.12 14.60
C LEU A 24 -13.94 -2.71 15.20
N THR A 25 -14.07 -3.54 16.26
CA THR A 25 -12.92 -4.19 16.90
C THR A 25 -12.18 -5.11 15.94
N ALA A 26 -12.91 -5.88 15.13
CA ALA A 26 -12.31 -6.75 14.13
C ALA A 26 -11.62 -5.95 13.00
N ALA A 27 -12.24 -4.86 12.53
CA ALA A 27 -11.65 -3.98 11.52
C ALA A 27 -10.36 -3.29 12.03
N LEU A 28 -10.35 -2.81 13.28
CA LEU A 28 -9.17 -2.25 13.93
C LEU A 28 -8.08 -3.31 14.14
N ALA A 29 -8.44 -4.53 14.50
CA ALA A 29 -7.49 -5.62 14.60
C ALA A 29 -6.87 -5.99 13.25
N LEU A 30 -7.66 -6.01 12.17
CA LEU A 30 -7.17 -6.23 10.81
C LEU A 30 -6.28 -5.07 10.33
N SER A 31 -6.55 -3.83 10.74
CA SER A 31 -5.69 -2.69 10.39
C SER A 31 -4.26 -2.85 10.93
N LEU A 32 -4.09 -3.50 12.08
CA LEU A 32 -2.76 -3.81 12.62
C LEU A 32 -1.99 -4.80 11.75
N ALA A 33 -2.65 -5.74 11.07
CA ALA A 33 -1.99 -6.62 10.12
C ALA A 33 -1.45 -5.83 8.90
N ALA A 34 -2.18 -4.82 8.42
CA ALA A 34 -1.70 -3.90 7.39
C ALA A 34 -0.57 -2.99 7.90
N ALA A 35 -0.65 -2.53 9.16
CA ALA A 35 0.40 -1.75 9.81
C ALA A 35 1.72 -2.54 9.88
N VAL A 36 1.66 -3.82 10.28
CA VAL A 36 2.85 -4.69 10.33
C VAL A 36 3.39 -4.94 8.93
N SER A 37 2.55 -5.34 7.97
CA SER A 37 3.01 -5.82 6.67
C SER A 37 3.63 -4.74 5.80
N LEU A 38 2.99 -3.59 5.69
CA LEU A 38 3.46 -2.48 4.85
C LEU A 38 4.08 -1.36 5.67
N GLY A 39 3.47 -0.99 6.80
CA GLY A 39 3.95 0.11 7.61
C GLY A 39 5.34 -0.16 8.19
N THR A 40 5.47 -1.16 9.06
CA THR A 40 6.75 -1.46 9.73
C THR A 40 7.69 -2.31 8.87
N ALA A 41 7.20 -3.37 8.21
CA ALA A 41 8.07 -4.29 7.48
C ALA A 41 8.62 -3.72 6.18
N ARG A 42 7.96 -2.75 5.58
CA ARG A 42 8.37 -2.17 4.30
C ARG A 42 8.77 -0.70 4.42
N PHE A 43 7.87 0.15 4.91
CA PHE A 43 8.06 1.61 4.85
C PHE A 43 8.92 2.18 5.98
N ALA A 44 9.04 1.50 7.13
CA ALA A 44 9.99 1.90 8.18
C ALA A 44 11.45 1.89 7.69
N TYR A 45 11.76 1.13 6.65
CA TYR A 45 13.11 1.06 6.08
C TYR A 45 13.63 2.45 5.65
N ALA A 46 12.78 3.35 5.15
CA ALA A 46 13.19 4.69 4.79
C ALA A 46 13.83 5.47 5.94
N LEU A 47 13.35 5.28 7.18
CA LEU A 47 13.91 5.90 8.39
C LEU A 47 15.25 5.28 8.79
N LEU A 48 15.43 4.00 8.51
CA LEU A 48 16.61 3.20 8.88
C LEU A 48 17.70 3.21 7.81
N LEU A 49 17.33 3.55 6.56
CA LEU A 49 18.26 3.55 5.43
C LEU A 49 19.45 4.50 5.64
N PRO A 50 19.30 5.78 6.05
CA PRO A 50 20.44 6.68 6.21
C PRO A 50 21.49 6.15 7.21
N PRO A 51 21.14 5.74 8.45
CA PRO A 51 22.12 5.20 9.38
C PRO A 51 22.70 3.85 8.93
N MET A 52 21.91 2.96 8.33
CA MET A 52 22.42 1.69 7.78
C MET A 52 23.40 1.94 6.64
N ARG A 53 23.05 2.85 5.71
CA ARG A 53 23.91 3.21 4.58
C ARG A 53 25.27 3.75 5.07
N SER A 54 25.26 4.64 6.06
CA SER A 54 26.48 5.20 6.64
C SER A 54 27.33 4.15 7.37
N ASP A 55 26.70 3.29 8.18
CA ASP A 55 27.41 2.29 9.00
C ASP A 55 27.94 1.11 8.17
N LEU A 56 27.23 0.72 7.10
CA LEU A 56 27.58 -0.43 6.25
C LEU A 56 28.28 -0.03 4.95
N GLY A 57 28.51 1.27 4.72
CA GLY A 57 29.22 1.77 3.54
C GLY A 57 28.49 1.56 2.21
N TRP A 58 27.15 1.57 2.21
CA TRP A 58 26.37 1.26 1.02
C TRP A 58 26.35 2.40 0.00
N SER A 59 26.37 2.03 -1.28
CA SER A 59 25.92 2.90 -2.36
C SER A 59 24.41 3.09 -2.30
N TYR A 60 23.86 4.05 -3.04
CA TYR A 60 22.40 4.18 -3.19
C TYR A 60 21.79 2.99 -3.94
N PHE A 61 22.54 2.39 -4.88
CA PHE A 61 22.13 1.17 -5.55
C PHE A 61 21.90 0.03 -4.55
N THR A 62 22.89 -0.24 -3.67
CA THR A 62 22.78 -1.28 -2.63
C THR A 62 21.61 -0.99 -1.68
N ALA A 63 21.46 0.25 -1.25
CA ALA A 63 20.35 0.69 -0.43
C ALA A 63 18.99 0.48 -1.12
N GLY A 64 18.89 0.77 -2.43
CA GLY A 64 17.72 0.49 -3.26
C GLY A 64 17.44 -1.01 -3.40
N ALA A 65 18.52 -1.82 -3.59
CA ALA A 65 18.43 -3.27 -3.75
C ALA A 65 17.77 -3.96 -2.55
N MET A 66 17.92 -3.44 -1.34
CA MET A 66 17.21 -3.93 -0.14
C MET A 66 15.67 -3.85 -0.29
N ASN A 67 15.15 -2.78 -0.89
CA ASN A 67 13.72 -2.65 -1.18
C ASN A 67 13.29 -3.40 -2.44
N THR A 68 14.15 -3.49 -3.46
CA THR A 68 13.96 -4.33 -4.64
C THR A 68 13.73 -5.79 -4.23
N VAL A 69 14.61 -6.35 -3.40
CA VAL A 69 14.50 -7.74 -2.93
C VAL A 69 13.28 -7.94 -2.02
N ASN A 70 12.95 -6.95 -1.18
CA ASN A 70 11.71 -6.99 -0.40
C ASN A 70 10.46 -7.04 -1.30
N ALA A 71 10.41 -6.22 -2.36
CA ALA A 71 9.32 -6.22 -3.32
C ALA A 71 9.24 -7.54 -4.12
N ALA A 72 10.39 -8.10 -4.51
CA ALA A 72 10.45 -9.41 -5.17
C ALA A 72 9.94 -10.52 -4.24
N GLY A 73 10.36 -10.52 -2.98
CA GLY A 73 9.85 -11.43 -1.95
C GLY A 73 8.33 -11.30 -1.77
N TYR A 74 7.83 -10.07 -1.72
CA TYR A 74 6.38 -9.81 -1.64
C TYR A 74 5.62 -10.40 -2.84
N LEU A 75 6.13 -10.22 -4.06
CA LEU A 75 5.54 -10.82 -5.26
C LEU A 75 5.55 -12.34 -5.18
N CYS A 76 6.69 -12.95 -4.83
CA CYS A 76 6.79 -14.41 -4.65
C CYS A 76 5.77 -14.91 -3.63
N GLY A 77 5.67 -14.25 -2.48
CA GLY A 77 4.67 -14.57 -1.47
C GLY A 77 3.25 -14.50 -2.00
N ALA A 78 2.91 -13.41 -2.70
CA ALA A 78 1.59 -13.21 -3.29
C ALA A 78 1.23 -14.28 -4.34
N LEU A 79 2.20 -14.76 -5.12
CA LEU A 79 2.00 -15.83 -6.11
C LEU A 79 1.79 -17.22 -5.47
N VAL A 80 2.40 -17.46 -4.32
CA VAL A 80 2.25 -18.73 -3.58
C VAL A 80 0.91 -18.80 -2.81
N LEU A 81 0.37 -17.64 -2.40
CA LEU A 81 -0.82 -17.56 -1.55
C LEU A 81 -2.06 -18.29 -2.10
N PRO A 82 -2.41 -18.25 -3.40
CA PRO A 82 -3.57 -18.99 -3.91
C PRO A 82 -3.47 -20.50 -3.68
N TRP A 83 -2.26 -21.07 -3.76
CA TRP A 83 -2.02 -22.47 -3.45
C TRP A 83 -2.14 -22.76 -1.95
N LEU A 84 -1.59 -21.88 -1.10
CA LEU A 84 -1.64 -22.03 0.35
C LEU A 84 -3.07 -21.91 0.89
N LEU A 85 -3.86 -20.97 0.36
CA LEU A 85 -5.26 -20.73 0.74
C LEU A 85 -6.23 -21.85 0.28
N ARG A 86 -5.79 -22.79 -0.58
CA ARG A 86 -6.56 -24.00 -0.84
C ARG A 86 -6.49 -25.01 0.31
N ARG A 87 -5.52 -24.88 1.20
CA ARG A 87 -5.21 -25.83 2.27
C ARG A 87 -5.35 -25.26 3.66
N GLN A 88 -5.23 -23.94 3.80
CA GLN A 88 -5.15 -23.23 5.07
C GLN A 88 -6.20 -22.13 5.13
N ASP A 89 -6.72 -21.88 6.33
CA ASP A 89 -7.57 -20.71 6.60
C ASP A 89 -6.79 -19.41 6.46
N ALA A 90 -7.40 -18.41 5.82
CA ALA A 90 -6.75 -17.12 5.56
C ALA A 90 -6.30 -16.41 6.85
N ARG A 91 -7.03 -16.59 7.97
CA ARG A 91 -6.64 -16.02 9.27
C ARG A 91 -5.35 -16.67 9.79
N ALA A 92 -5.22 -17.98 9.68
CA ALA A 92 -4.01 -18.69 10.11
C ALA A 92 -2.79 -18.22 9.30
N VAL A 93 -2.93 -18.11 7.99
CA VAL A 93 -1.87 -17.63 7.08
C VAL A 93 -1.50 -16.16 7.38
N MET A 94 -2.51 -15.30 7.62
CA MET A 94 -2.29 -13.90 8.00
C MET A 94 -1.45 -13.78 9.28
N LEU A 95 -1.82 -14.52 10.32
CA LEU A 95 -1.15 -14.46 11.62
C LEU A 95 0.26 -15.06 11.58
N ALA A 96 0.43 -16.18 10.88
CA ALA A 96 1.75 -16.78 10.65
C ALA A 96 2.66 -15.82 9.86
N GLY A 97 2.15 -15.18 8.82
CA GLY A 97 2.87 -14.16 8.06
C GLY A 97 3.26 -12.95 8.91
N GLY A 98 2.36 -12.44 9.74
CA GLY A 98 2.62 -11.33 10.65
C GLY A 98 3.68 -11.66 11.70
N ALA A 99 3.59 -12.85 12.33
CA ALA A 99 4.57 -13.31 13.30
C ALA A 99 5.96 -13.53 12.67
N LEU A 100 5.99 -14.16 11.50
CA LEU A 100 7.25 -14.36 10.75
C LEU A 100 7.87 -13.01 10.35
N ALA A 101 7.07 -12.07 9.83
CA ALA A 101 7.56 -10.73 9.51
C ALA A 101 8.16 -10.03 10.74
N ALA A 102 7.50 -10.13 11.90
CA ALA A 102 7.98 -9.55 13.15
C ALA A 102 9.34 -10.14 13.59
N LEU A 103 9.49 -11.46 13.51
CA LEU A 103 10.75 -12.14 13.84
C LEU A 103 11.87 -11.77 12.86
N LEU A 104 11.55 -11.71 11.57
CA LEU A 104 12.51 -11.30 10.53
C LEU A 104 12.92 -9.83 10.71
N LEU A 105 12.00 -8.93 11.11
CA LEU A 105 12.35 -7.54 11.46
C LEU A 105 13.37 -7.50 12.60
N ALA A 106 13.12 -8.22 13.69
CA ALA A 106 14.05 -8.28 14.80
C ALA A 106 15.43 -8.84 14.37
N ALA A 107 15.44 -9.86 13.52
CA ALA A 107 16.67 -10.48 13.01
C ALA A 107 17.55 -9.52 12.19
N HIS A 108 16.98 -8.48 11.53
CA HIS A 108 17.79 -7.46 10.84
C HIS A 108 18.78 -6.76 11.78
N GLY A 109 18.42 -6.58 13.06
CA GLY A 109 19.31 -5.97 14.06
C GLY A 109 20.50 -6.84 14.46
N ALA A 110 20.44 -8.14 14.18
CA ALA A 110 21.48 -9.10 14.58
C ALA A 110 22.54 -9.36 13.50
N VAL A 111 22.36 -8.87 12.27
CA VAL A 111 23.24 -9.16 11.13
C VAL A 111 23.78 -7.90 10.46
N ARG A 112 24.97 -7.99 9.88
CA ARG A 112 25.65 -6.89 9.18
C ARG A 112 26.09 -7.27 7.76
N SER A 113 25.99 -8.54 7.39
CA SER A 113 26.32 -9.02 6.05
C SER A 113 25.23 -8.62 5.06
N ASP A 114 25.61 -8.01 3.95
CA ASP A 114 24.69 -7.60 2.88
C ASP A 114 23.87 -8.77 2.36
N ALA A 115 24.48 -9.92 2.14
CA ALA A 115 23.79 -11.13 1.69
C ALA A 115 22.71 -11.59 2.69
N ALA A 116 23.01 -11.56 4.01
CA ALA A 116 22.06 -11.92 5.04
C ALA A 116 20.92 -10.88 5.14
N LEU A 117 21.23 -9.57 5.05
CA LEU A 117 20.23 -8.51 5.04
C LEU A 117 19.31 -8.59 3.82
N LEU A 118 19.85 -8.87 2.63
CA LEU A 118 19.06 -9.11 1.41
C LEU A 118 18.14 -10.33 1.58
N ALA A 119 18.66 -11.43 2.11
CA ALA A 119 17.85 -12.63 2.37
C ALA A 119 16.70 -12.34 3.37
N LEU A 120 17.00 -11.63 4.47
CA LEU A 120 16.00 -11.20 5.45
C LEU A 120 14.96 -10.26 4.81
N ARG A 121 15.38 -9.31 3.96
CA ARG A 121 14.48 -8.41 3.24
C ARG A 121 13.52 -9.18 2.32
N GLY A 122 14.04 -10.17 1.56
CA GLY A 122 13.22 -11.03 0.70
C GLY A 122 12.22 -11.88 1.49
N ALA A 123 12.69 -12.55 2.52
CA ALA A 123 11.83 -13.35 3.41
C ALA A 123 10.77 -12.49 4.12
N CYS A 124 11.15 -11.30 4.59
CA CYS A 124 10.23 -10.34 5.19
C CYS A 124 9.16 -9.87 4.19
N GLY A 125 9.54 -9.63 2.93
CA GLY A 125 8.58 -9.33 1.86
C GLY A 125 7.56 -10.45 1.66
N MET A 126 8.02 -11.70 1.62
CA MET A 126 7.16 -12.89 1.48
C MET A 126 6.18 -13.04 2.65
N ALA A 127 6.67 -12.90 3.87
CA ALA A 127 5.86 -12.93 5.09
C ALA A 127 4.83 -11.79 5.12
N SER A 128 5.24 -10.58 4.69
CA SER A 128 4.36 -9.41 4.58
C SER A 128 3.24 -9.62 3.57
N ALA A 129 3.51 -10.27 2.43
CA ALA A 129 2.47 -10.61 1.46
C ALA A 129 1.41 -11.54 2.06
N ALA A 130 1.84 -12.58 2.82
CA ALA A 130 0.93 -13.47 3.51
C ALA A 130 0.01 -12.74 4.48
N SER A 131 0.58 -11.85 5.30
CA SER A 131 -0.20 -11.06 6.26
C SER A 131 -1.15 -10.07 5.57
N PHE A 132 -0.66 -9.28 4.59
CA PHE A 132 -1.45 -8.23 3.95
C PHE A 132 -2.54 -8.79 3.05
N VAL A 133 -2.25 -9.75 2.20
CA VAL A 133 -3.23 -10.28 1.25
C VAL A 133 -4.33 -11.04 1.98
N CYS A 134 -3.97 -11.89 2.94
CA CYS A 134 -4.96 -12.64 3.72
C CYS A 134 -5.78 -11.74 4.64
N GLY A 135 -5.15 -10.70 5.23
CA GLY A 135 -5.85 -9.65 5.97
C GLY A 135 -6.86 -8.92 5.09
N GLY A 136 -6.51 -8.62 3.83
CA GLY A 136 -7.42 -8.03 2.84
C GLY A 136 -8.61 -8.93 2.50
N VAL A 137 -8.40 -10.24 2.39
CA VAL A 137 -9.49 -11.22 2.19
C VAL A 137 -10.47 -11.19 3.37
N LEU A 138 -9.96 -11.20 4.60
CA LEU A 138 -10.79 -11.13 5.81
C LEU A 138 -11.51 -9.78 5.94
N ALA A 139 -10.82 -8.68 5.61
CA ALA A 139 -11.42 -7.34 5.60
C ALA A 139 -12.53 -7.22 4.56
N ALA A 140 -12.35 -7.78 3.37
CA ALA A 140 -13.36 -7.79 2.31
C ALA A 140 -14.60 -8.61 2.73
N ARG A 141 -14.41 -9.73 3.42
CA ARG A 141 -15.51 -10.53 3.98
C ARG A 141 -16.26 -9.74 5.06
N LEU A 142 -15.55 -9.19 6.04
CA LEU A 142 -16.14 -8.37 7.10
C LEU A 142 -16.89 -7.16 6.51
N ALA A 143 -16.36 -6.56 5.44
CA ALA A 143 -16.98 -5.47 4.72
C ALA A 143 -18.30 -5.91 4.04
N SER A 144 -18.35 -7.11 3.44
CA SER A 144 -19.57 -7.63 2.82
C SER A 144 -20.68 -7.86 3.85
N GLU A 145 -20.33 -8.28 5.06
CA GLU A 145 -21.26 -8.45 6.18
C GLU A 145 -21.74 -7.10 6.75
N ALA A 146 -20.91 -6.05 6.66
CA ALA A 146 -21.24 -4.69 7.12
C ALA A 146 -22.16 -3.89 6.17
N GLY A 147 -22.47 -4.42 4.97
CA GLY A 147 -23.40 -3.83 4.01
C GLY A 147 -23.03 -2.40 3.60
N PRO A 148 -23.89 -1.38 3.84
CA PRO A 148 -23.61 0.01 3.45
C PRO A 148 -22.32 0.60 4.04
N ARG A 149 -21.78 -0.03 5.10
CA ARG A 149 -20.56 0.41 5.81
C ARG A 149 -19.29 -0.31 5.32
N ALA A 150 -19.37 -1.11 4.28
CA ALA A 150 -18.24 -1.83 3.69
C ALA A 150 -17.02 -0.93 3.44
N GLY A 151 -17.23 0.29 2.96
CA GLY A 151 -16.18 1.27 2.74
C GLY A 151 -15.44 1.70 4.01
N GLN A 152 -16.14 1.76 5.16
CA GLN A 152 -15.51 2.09 6.44
C GLN A 152 -14.58 0.96 6.91
N VAL A 153 -15.01 -0.29 6.78
CA VAL A 153 -14.20 -1.47 7.15
C VAL A 153 -12.93 -1.54 6.29
N LEU A 154 -13.08 -1.40 4.98
CA LEU A 154 -11.91 -1.42 4.06
C LEU A 154 -11.00 -0.20 4.28
N GLY A 155 -11.58 0.97 4.51
CA GLY A 155 -10.83 2.19 4.82
C GLY A 155 -9.98 2.04 6.09
N LEU A 156 -10.55 1.46 7.16
CA LEU A 156 -9.82 1.15 8.39
C LEU A 156 -8.69 0.15 8.13
N TYR A 157 -8.96 -0.91 7.38
CA TYR A 157 -7.95 -1.92 7.06
C TYR A 157 -6.74 -1.32 6.32
N TYR A 158 -6.97 -0.65 5.19
CA TYR A 158 -5.89 -0.05 4.41
C TYR A 158 -5.22 1.13 5.11
N GLY A 159 -5.98 1.89 5.90
CA GLY A 159 -5.47 2.96 6.77
C GLY A 159 -4.44 2.47 7.79
N GLY A 160 -4.50 1.18 8.16
CA GLY A 160 -3.51 0.54 9.01
C GLY A 160 -2.07 0.70 8.50
N THR A 161 -1.85 0.71 7.18
CA THR A 161 -0.53 1.00 6.60
C THR A 161 0.01 2.35 7.09
N GLY A 162 -0.82 3.39 7.08
CA GLY A 162 -0.46 4.71 7.59
C GLY A 162 -0.18 4.71 9.10
N LEU A 163 -0.95 3.95 9.88
CA LEU A 163 -0.68 3.79 11.31
C LEU A 163 0.71 3.17 11.57
N GLY A 164 1.11 2.17 10.79
CA GLY A 164 2.44 1.58 10.89
C GLY A 164 3.55 2.57 10.49
N ILE A 165 3.32 3.44 9.50
CA ILE A 165 4.25 4.52 9.13
C ILE A 165 4.39 5.52 10.29
N VAL A 166 3.28 5.96 10.88
CA VAL A 166 3.27 6.88 12.03
C VAL A 166 3.99 6.25 13.23
N ALA A 167 3.68 4.99 13.56
CA ALA A 167 4.34 4.29 14.65
C ALA A 167 5.86 4.21 14.43
N SER A 168 6.30 3.89 13.22
CA SER A 168 7.72 3.86 12.86
C SER A 168 8.37 5.24 12.99
N ALA A 169 7.68 6.31 12.56
CA ALA A 169 8.17 7.68 12.67
C ALA A 169 8.40 8.13 14.12
N LEU A 170 7.56 7.66 15.03
CA LEU A 170 7.67 8.01 16.46
C LEU A 170 8.71 7.17 17.21
N VAL A 171 8.87 5.90 16.81
CA VAL A 171 9.70 4.93 17.54
C VAL A 171 11.15 4.92 17.05
N VAL A 172 11.39 5.04 15.73
CA VAL A 172 12.75 4.87 15.18
C VAL A 172 13.69 6.03 15.53
N PRO A 173 13.35 7.33 15.34
CA PRO A 173 14.31 8.41 15.53
C PRO A 173 14.94 8.50 16.93
N PRO A 174 14.21 8.30 18.05
CA PRO A 174 14.83 8.28 19.36
C PRO A 174 15.91 7.20 19.52
N LEU A 175 15.70 6.03 18.94
CA LEU A 175 16.65 4.90 19.02
C LEU A 175 17.90 5.15 18.16
N LEU A 176 17.83 6.02 17.16
CA LEU A 176 18.96 6.39 16.32
C LEU A 176 19.90 7.41 17.01
N ALA A 177 19.46 8.05 18.08
CA ALA A 177 20.28 9.00 18.85
C ALA A 177 21.46 8.30 19.58
N ASP A 178 21.36 6.99 19.85
CA ASP A 178 22.35 6.20 20.56
C ASP A 178 23.58 5.81 19.69
N GLY A 179 23.76 6.43 18.53
CA GLY A 179 24.95 6.28 17.67
C GLY A 179 24.86 5.17 16.62
N ALA A 180 26.01 4.66 16.18
CA ALA A 180 26.14 3.77 15.01
C ALA A 180 25.36 2.43 15.09
N ARG A 181 24.98 2.00 16.28
CA ARG A 181 24.19 0.76 16.50
C ARG A 181 22.69 1.01 16.68
N GLY A 182 22.24 2.25 16.67
CA GLY A 182 20.84 2.61 16.90
C GLY A 182 19.87 1.95 15.91
N TRP A 183 20.29 1.75 14.66
CA TRP A 183 19.45 1.07 13.66
C TRP A 183 19.18 -0.41 13.99
N ALA A 184 20.14 -1.10 14.64
CA ALA A 184 19.95 -2.49 15.06
C ALA A 184 18.90 -2.59 16.18
N ALA A 185 18.99 -1.71 17.19
CA ALA A 185 17.97 -1.61 18.24
C ALA A 185 16.59 -1.23 17.66
N ALA A 186 16.56 -0.32 16.71
CA ALA A 186 15.32 0.09 16.07
C ALA A 186 14.64 -1.07 15.31
N TRP A 187 15.38 -1.89 14.58
CA TRP A 187 14.84 -3.11 13.97
C TRP A 187 14.28 -4.09 15.02
N ALA A 188 15.00 -4.31 16.11
CA ALA A 188 14.53 -5.19 17.20
C ALA A 188 13.22 -4.67 17.82
N VAL A 189 13.14 -3.38 18.11
CA VAL A 189 11.94 -2.75 18.68
C VAL A 189 10.76 -2.80 17.69
N LEU A 190 10.99 -2.53 16.39
CA LEU A 190 9.96 -2.66 15.36
C LEU A 190 9.45 -4.11 15.27
N GLY A 191 10.35 -5.10 15.39
CA GLY A 191 9.99 -6.52 15.45
C GLY A 191 9.09 -6.83 16.65
N LEU A 192 9.46 -6.37 17.86
CA LEU A 192 8.67 -6.57 19.08
C LEU A 192 7.28 -5.92 18.99
N LEU A 193 7.21 -4.68 18.51
CA LEU A 193 5.94 -3.98 18.29
C LEU A 193 5.07 -4.70 17.25
N SER A 194 5.68 -5.21 16.18
CA SER A 194 4.97 -5.98 15.15
C SER A 194 4.45 -7.31 15.70
N LEU A 195 5.20 -7.96 16.60
CA LEU A 195 4.74 -9.17 17.27
C LEU A 195 3.56 -8.88 18.22
N ALA A 196 3.64 -7.81 19.01
CA ALA A 196 2.54 -7.36 19.86
C ALA A 196 1.29 -7.00 19.05
N ALA A 197 1.44 -6.29 17.93
CA ALA A 197 0.35 -5.96 17.02
C ALA A 197 -0.27 -7.23 16.42
N THR A 198 0.54 -8.22 16.03
CA THR A 198 0.06 -9.51 15.51
C THR A 198 -0.70 -10.31 16.58
N ALA A 199 -0.22 -10.30 17.84
CA ALA A 199 -0.92 -10.92 18.96
C ALA A 199 -2.27 -10.24 19.25
N TRP A 200 -2.34 -8.92 19.11
CA TRP A 200 -3.60 -8.17 19.21
C TRP A 200 -4.55 -8.52 18.06
N THR A 201 -4.02 -8.57 16.81
CA THR A 201 -4.76 -9.02 15.64
C THR A 201 -5.34 -10.42 15.85
N ALA A 202 -4.58 -11.35 16.43
CA ALA A 202 -5.05 -12.69 16.73
C ALA A 202 -6.24 -12.69 17.71
N ARG A 203 -6.22 -11.81 18.71
CA ARG A 203 -7.33 -11.68 19.67
C ARG A 203 -8.58 -11.07 19.01
N GLY A 204 -8.42 -9.96 18.28
CA GLY A 204 -9.53 -9.22 17.69
C GLY A 204 -10.20 -9.92 16.52
N THR A 205 -9.49 -10.86 15.85
CA THR A 205 -10.00 -11.61 14.69
C THR A 205 -10.44 -13.03 15.03
N ARG A 206 -10.57 -13.43 16.30
CA ARG A 206 -10.87 -14.81 16.71
C ARG A 206 -12.13 -15.40 16.08
N ARG A 207 -13.12 -14.57 15.79
CA ARG A 207 -14.39 -14.96 15.19
C ARG A 207 -14.43 -14.90 13.68
N LEU A 208 -13.34 -14.41 13.06
CA LEU A 208 -13.25 -14.30 11.60
C LEU A 208 -12.59 -15.57 11.05
N HIS A 209 -13.31 -16.23 10.17
CA HIS A 209 -12.80 -17.38 9.41
C HIS A 209 -13.08 -17.15 7.94
N ALA A 210 -12.12 -17.49 7.09
CA ALA A 210 -12.31 -17.54 5.65
C ALA A 210 -11.84 -18.93 5.20
N PRO A 211 -12.75 -19.90 5.16
CA PRO A 211 -12.43 -21.26 4.75
C PRO A 211 -11.88 -21.26 3.32
N PRO A 212 -11.14 -22.31 2.93
CA PRO A 212 -10.54 -22.44 1.61
C PRO A 212 -11.54 -22.13 0.49
N ALA A 213 -11.18 -21.22 -0.42
CA ALA A 213 -12.03 -20.87 -1.55
C ALA A 213 -12.06 -22.02 -2.56
N LEU A 214 -13.19 -22.71 -2.67
CA LEU A 214 -13.45 -23.67 -3.76
C LEU A 214 -13.61 -22.86 -5.06
N GLY A 215 -12.83 -23.27 -6.07
CA GLY A 215 -12.56 -22.63 -7.34
C GLY A 215 -13.68 -21.79 -7.97
N ALA A 216 -13.56 -20.50 -7.94
CA ALA A 216 -14.33 -19.64 -8.82
C ALA A 216 -13.83 -19.82 -10.27
N VAL A 217 -14.76 -19.96 -11.21
CA VAL A 217 -14.46 -19.98 -12.65
C VAL A 217 -13.83 -18.63 -13.02
N ARG A 218 -12.53 -18.65 -13.35
CA ARG A 218 -11.80 -17.45 -13.77
C ARG A 218 -11.96 -17.29 -15.28
N GLN A 219 -12.64 -16.25 -15.71
CA GLN A 219 -12.67 -15.87 -17.12
C GLN A 219 -11.44 -15.02 -17.47
N ARG A 220 -10.91 -15.23 -18.68
CA ARG A 220 -9.81 -14.42 -19.20
C ARG A 220 -10.32 -13.02 -19.55
N LEU A 221 -9.52 -12.01 -19.23
CA LEU A 221 -9.76 -10.63 -19.62
C LEU A 221 -8.76 -10.27 -20.75
N ALA A 222 -9.24 -9.67 -21.83
CA ALA A 222 -8.37 -9.07 -22.85
C ALA A 222 -7.65 -7.86 -22.25
N LEU A 223 -6.32 -7.88 -22.21
CA LEU A 223 -5.52 -6.83 -21.59
C LEU A 223 -5.18 -5.67 -22.56
N ALA A 224 -5.18 -5.93 -23.86
CA ALA A 224 -4.85 -4.90 -24.87
C ALA A 224 -5.68 -3.61 -24.72
N PRO A 225 -7.00 -3.65 -24.47
CA PRO A 225 -7.80 -2.45 -24.25
C PRO A 225 -7.45 -1.69 -22.95
N LEU A 226 -6.73 -2.30 -22.02
CA LEU A 226 -6.27 -1.72 -20.76
C LEU A 226 -4.78 -1.32 -20.79
N ALA A 227 -4.13 -1.40 -21.94
CA ALA A 227 -2.68 -1.22 -22.09
C ALA A 227 -2.19 0.14 -21.56
N TRP A 228 -2.91 1.23 -21.82
CA TRP A 228 -2.56 2.56 -21.32
C TRP A 228 -2.66 2.64 -19.79
N GLY A 229 -3.69 2.06 -19.19
CA GLY A 229 -3.83 1.95 -17.75
C GLY A 229 -2.71 1.11 -17.12
N LEU A 230 -2.38 -0.03 -17.72
CA LEU A 230 -1.29 -0.90 -17.27
C LEU A 230 0.07 -0.19 -17.36
N ALA A 231 0.35 0.51 -18.47
CA ALA A 231 1.58 1.28 -18.64
C ALA A 231 1.68 2.44 -17.63
N GLY A 232 0.58 3.18 -17.42
CA GLY A 232 0.52 4.24 -16.40
C GLY A 232 0.75 3.71 -14.99
N TYR A 233 0.27 2.51 -14.69
CA TYR A 233 0.46 1.87 -13.39
C TYR A 233 1.86 1.27 -13.21
N LEU A 234 2.52 0.83 -14.29
CA LEU A 234 3.94 0.46 -14.28
C LEU A 234 4.80 1.67 -13.88
N MET A 235 4.55 2.83 -14.50
CA MET A 235 5.27 4.06 -14.17
C MET A 235 5.04 4.51 -12.72
N PHE A 236 3.82 4.34 -12.22
CA PHE A 236 3.54 4.52 -10.79
C PHE A 236 4.42 3.61 -9.93
N GLY A 237 4.47 2.31 -10.24
CA GLY A 237 5.31 1.34 -9.51
C GLY A 237 6.79 1.75 -9.48
N LEU A 238 7.32 2.20 -10.62
CA LEU A 238 8.72 2.68 -10.75
C LEU A 238 8.99 3.93 -9.91
N GLY A 239 8.10 4.93 -9.99
CA GLY A 239 8.37 6.25 -9.41
C GLY A 239 8.07 6.33 -7.92
N TYR A 240 6.91 5.84 -7.44
CA TYR A 240 6.50 6.03 -6.05
C TYR A 240 7.45 5.36 -5.06
N ILE A 241 7.99 4.20 -5.41
CA ILE A 241 8.85 3.44 -4.50
C ILE A 241 10.24 4.07 -4.33
N GLY A 242 10.72 4.80 -5.35
CA GLY A 242 11.92 5.63 -5.23
C GLY A 242 11.75 6.69 -4.16
N TYR A 243 10.63 7.43 -4.18
CA TYR A 243 10.29 8.40 -3.13
C TYR A 243 10.21 7.71 -1.76
N MET A 244 9.39 6.67 -1.61
CA MET A 244 9.20 5.97 -0.33
C MET A 244 10.48 5.32 0.21
N THR A 245 11.47 5.05 -0.63
CA THR A 245 12.76 4.49 -0.20
C THR A 245 13.72 5.58 0.25
N PHE A 246 13.81 6.67 -0.49
CA PHE A 246 14.93 7.61 -0.37
C PHE A 246 14.54 8.99 0.19
N ILE A 247 13.26 9.28 0.39
CA ILE A 247 12.83 10.62 0.83
C ILE A 247 13.48 11.05 2.15
N VAL A 248 13.57 10.18 3.14
CA VAL A 248 14.20 10.49 4.43
C VAL A 248 15.69 10.79 4.25
N THR A 249 16.37 10.05 3.36
CA THR A 249 17.78 10.27 3.03
C THR A 249 17.95 11.64 2.37
N LEU A 250 17.10 11.98 1.39
CA LEU A 250 17.14 13.30 0.74
C LEU A 250 16.97 14.43 1.76
N LEU A 251 15.96 14.33 2.63
CA LEU A 251 15.70 15.38 3.64
C LEU A 251 16.88 15.54 4.61
N ARG A 252 17.57 14.46 4.97
CA ARG A 252 18.81 14.53 5.78
C ARG A 252 19.95 15.20 5.01
N GLU A 253 20.14 14.88 3.73
CA GLU A 253 21.17 15.49 2.88
C GLU A 253 20.89 16.98 2.64
N GLN A 254 19.63 17.40 2.66
CA GLN A 254 19.20 18.80 2.64
C GLN A 254 19.38 19.52 3.99
N GLY A 255 19.93 18.84 5.02
CA GLY A 255 20.23 19.42 6.32
C GLY A 255 19.04 19.49 7.29
N LEU A 256 17.91 18.84 7.01
CA LEU A 256 16.78 18.86 7.92
C LEU A 256 17.03 18.00 9.16
N GLY A 257 16.71 18.58 10.33
CA GLY A 257 16.87 17.91 11.62
C GLY A 257 15.90 16.73 11.83
N SER A 258 16.25 15.81 12.71
CA SER A 258 15.49 14.59 13.00
C SER A 258 14.05 14.87 13.42
N GLY A 259 13.77 15.92 14.18
CA GLY A 259 12.41 16.30 14.58
C GLY A 259 11.52 16.70 13.40
N VAL A 260 12.06 17.45 12.42
CA VAL A 260 11.34 17.81 11.18
C VAL A 260 11.03 16.57 10.35
N ILE A 261 12.01 15.67 10.21
CA ILE A 261 11.85 14.41 9.48
C ILE A 261 10.81 13.50 10.15
N THR A 262 10.82 13.43 11.48
CA THR A 262 9.80 12.70 12.25
C THR A 262 8.40 13.25 11.95
N LEU A 263 8.22 14.56 12.08
CA LEU A 263 6.94 15.19 11.82
C LEU A 263 6.50 15.02 10.37
N PHE A 264 7.42 15.16 9.41
CA PHE A 264 7.17 14.91 8.00
C PHE A 264 6.64 13.48 7.78
N TYR A 265 7.28 12.47 8.38
CA TYR A 265 6.88 11.08 8.19
C TYR A 265 5.57 10.74 8.91
N VAL A 266 5.27 11.42 10.04
CA VAL A 266 3.96 11.37 10.70
C VAL A 266 2.88 11.96 9.79
N VAL A 267 3.11 13.14 9.21
CA VAL A 267 2.16 13.79 8.28
C VAL A 267 1.91 12.92 7.07
N LEU A 268 2.96 12.33 6.48
CA LEU A 268 2.83 11.35 5.39
C LEU A 268 1.96 10.17 5.81
N GLY A 269 2.22 9.56 6.96
CA GLY A 269 1.46 8.42 7.47
C GLY A 269 -0.01 8.76 7.76
N LEU A 270 -0.29 9.92 8.32
CA LEU A 270 -1.68 10.40 8.52
C LEU A 270 -2.38 10.65 7.18
N GLY A 271 -1.66 11.17 6.18
CA GLY A 271 -2.14 11.26 4.81
C GLY A 271 -2.58 9.89 4.26
N VAL A 272 -1.77 8.86 4.50
CA VAL A 272 -2.10 7.47 4.10
C VAL A 272 -3.38 6.99 4.78
N VAL A 273 -3.56 7.26 6.07
CA VAL A 273 -4.81 6.94 6.77
C VAL A 273 -5.99 7.63 6.09
N ALA A 274 -5.87 8.92 5.81
CA ALA A 274 -6.94 9.72 5.21
C ALA A 274 -7.25 9.33 3.75
N SER A 275 -6.27 8.79 3.01
CA SER A 275 -6.38 8.49 1.57
C SER A 275 -7.57 7.61 1.21
N SER A 276 -7.93 6.67 2.09
CA SER A 276 -9.03 5.72 1.87
C SER A 276 -10.40 6.38 1.71
N TRP A 277 -10.58 7.59 2.23
CA TRP A 277 -11.84 8.33 2.17
C TRP A 277 -11.78 9.52 1.20
N LEU A 278 -10.63 10.19 1.11
CA LEU A 278 -10.47 11.41 0.32
C LEU A 278 -10.83 11.22 -1.16
N TRP A 279 -10.43 10.10 -1.75
CA TRP A 279 -10.54 9.88 -3.20
C TRP A 279 -11.70 8.96 -3.60
N ALA A 280 -12.49 8.46 -2.65
CA ALA A 280 -13.57 7.51 -2.92
C ALA A 280 -14.57 8.04 -3.97
N GLY A 281 -14.98 9.31 -3.87
CA GLY A 281 -15.88 9.94 -4.83
C GLY A 281 -15.30 10.05 -6.25
N LEU A 282 -14.02 10.35 -6.37
CA LEU A 282 -13.30 10.39 -7.66
C LEU A 282 -13.30 9.00 -8.33
N LEU A 283 -12.97 7.97 -7.56
CA LEU A 283 -12.87 6.59 -8.04
C LEU A 283 -14.23 6.01 -8.46
N GLN A 284 -15.30 6.40 -7.80
CA GLN A 284 -16.66 5.93 -8.11
C GLN A 284 -17.23 6.58 -9.36
N ARG A 285 -16.93 7.87 -9.62
CA ARG A 285 -17.55 8.65 -10.69
C ARG A 285 -16.95 8.41 -12.08
N HIS A 286 -15.68 7.96 -12.16
CA HIS A 286 -14.96 7.90 -13.43
C HIS A 286 -14.65 6.46 -13.83
N ARG A 287 -14.99 6.11 -15.08
CA ARG A 287 -14.79 4.77 -15.65
C ARG A 287 -13.46 4.59 -16.39
N GLY A 288 -12.84 5.67 -16.85
CA GLY A 288 -11.55 5.65 -17.57
C GLY A 288 -10.34 5.86 -16.66
N GLY A 289 -9.17 6.15 -17.24
CA GLY A 289 -7.91 6.34 -16.54
C GLY A 289 -7.74 7.70 -15.84
N ARG A 290 -8.71 8.62 -15.94
CA ARG A 290 -8.62 9.96 -15.31
C ARG A 290 -8.27 9.96 -13.82
N PRO A 291 -8.86 9.10 -12.96
CA PRO A 291 -8.46 9.04 -11.55
C PRO A 291 -6.98 8.69 -11.38
N MET A 292 -6.51 7.66 -12.08
CA MET A 292 -5.10 7.26 -12.03
C MET A 292 -4.18 8.37 -12.55
N ALA A 293 -4.57 9.06 -13.61
CA ALA A 293 -3.82 10.16 -14.19
C ALA A 293 -3.66 11.33 -13.20
N LEU A 294 -4.77 11.77 -12.59
CA LEU A 294 -4.73 12.83 -11.58
C LEU A 294 -3.86 12.44 -10.39
N LEU A 295 -4.07 11.24 -9.85
CA LEU A 295 -3.33 10.76 -8.69
C LEU A 295 -1.82 10.64 -8.99
N ASN A 296 -1.43 10.14 -10.16
CA ASN A 296 -0.03 10.10 -10.58
C ASN A 296 0.57 11.51 -10.75
N ALA A 297 -0.18 12.45 -11.30
CA ALA A 297 0.25 13.84 -11.44
C ALA A 297 0.50 14.49 -10.07
N LEU A 298 -0.39 14.24 -9.10
CA LEU A 298 -0.22 14.72 -7.72
C LEU A 298 1.00 14.11 -7.03
N LEU A 299 1.29 12.82 -7.27
CA LEU A 299 2.51 12.18 -6.76
C LEU A 299 3.77 12.72 -7.42
N ALA A 300 3.73 13.00 -8.74
CA ALA A 300 4.84 13.65 -9.44
C ALA A 300 5.12 15.03 -8.84
N LEU A 301 4.07 15.82 -8.61
CA LEU A 301 4.17 17.14 -7.95
C LEU A 301 4.73 17.01 -6.53
N ALA A 302 4.21 16.07 -5.73
CA ALA A 302 4.70 15.84 -4.38
C ALA A 302 6.20 15.49 -4.37
N THR A 303 6.64 14.63 -5.28
CA THR A 303 8.06 14.26 -5.41
C THR A 303 8.91 15.45 -5.87
N ALA A 304 8.43 16.22 -6.85
CA ALA A 304 9.13 17.40 -7.36
C ALA A 304 9.27 18.50 -6.29
N LEU A 305 8.27 18.69 -5.42
CA LEU A 305 8.33 19.65 -4.31
C LEU A 305 9.47 19.32 -3.34
N ALA A 306 9.63 18.05 -2.96
CA ALA A 306 10.69 17.64 -2.03
C ALA A 306 12.09 17.73 -2.66
N VAL A 307 12.21 17.47 -3.97
CA VAL A 307 13.48 17.58 -4.71
C VAL A 307 13.87 19.05 -4.91
N GLY A 308 12.89 19.90 -5.23
CA GLY A 308 13.13 21.29 -5.60
C GLY A 308 13.34 22.23 -4.44
N SER A 309 12.97 21.87 -3.20
CA SER A 309 13.04 22.79 -2.06
C SER A 309 13.12 22.09 -0.72
N ALA A 310 14.09 22.54 0.11
CA ALA A 310 14.19 22.17 1.52
C ALA A 310 13.32 23.05 2.44
N HIS A 311 12.57 24.02 1.89
CA HIS A 311 11.72 24.88 2.69
C HIS A 311 10.62 24.06 3.39
N PRO A 312 10.38 24.25 4.70
CA PRO A 312 9.44 23.41 5.47
C PRO A 312 8.05 23.27 4.83
N VAL A 313 7.49 24.35 4.28
CA VAL A 313 6.17 24.31 3.62
C VAL A 313 6.17 23.35 2.43
N ALA A 314 7.19 23.35 1.57
CA ALA A 314 7.29 22.46 0.43
C ALA A 314 7.47 21.01 0.88
N VAL A 315 8.30 20.77 1.90
CA VAL A 315 8.56 19.45 2.46
C VAL A 315 7.27 18.87 3.07
N PHE A 316 6.56 19.60 3.93
CA PHE A 316 5.32 19.10 4.52
C PHE A 316 4.19 18.95 3.50
N ALA A 317 4.08 19.86 2.53
CA ALA A 317 3.13 19.73 1.42
C ALA A 317 3.42 18.46 0.60
N SER A 318 4.70 18.17 0.32
CA SER A 318 5.13 16.93 -0.34
C SER A 318 4.66 15.70 0.44
N GLY A 319 4.97 15.60 1.74
CA GLY A 319 4.60 14.46 2.59
C GLY A 319 3.08 14.27 2.69
N ALA A 320 2.34 15.35 2.95
CA ALA A 320 0.88 15.32 3.05
C ALA A 320 0.23 14.88 1.72
N LEU A 321 0.68 15.45 0.61
CA LEU A 321 0.17 15.14 -0.72
C LEU A 321 0.51 13.71 -1.10
N PHE A 322 1.78 13.30 -0.96
CA PHE A 322 2.21 11.96 -1.30
C PHE A 322 1.47 10.90 -0.48
N GLY A 323 1.43 11.07 0.85
CA GLY A 323 0.72 10.15 1.75
C GLY A 323 -0.75 10.01 1.42
N SER A 324 -1.44 11.15 1.18
CA SER A 324 -2.88 11.15 0.89
C SER A 324 -3.25 10.52 -0.46
N VAL A 325 -2.29 10.27 -1.35
CA VAL A 325 -2.54 9.89 -2.74
C VAL A 325 -2.07 8.47 -3.07
N PHE A 326 -0.89 8.02 -2.61
CA PHE A 326 -0.24 6.85 -3.22
C PHE A 326 -1.04 5.54 -3.12
N LEU A 327 -1.71 5.25 -1.99
CA LEU A 327 -2.58 4.08 -1.90
C LEU A 327 -3.84 4.20 -2.75
N SER A 328 -4.30 5.41 -3.04
CA SER A 328 -5.47 5.64 -3.88
C SER A 328 -5.20 5.37 -5.36
N VAL A 329 -3.93 5.46 -5.82
CA VAL A 329 -3.55 4.96 -7.16
C VAL A 329 -3.77 3.46 -7.24
N VAL A 330 -3.41 2.70 -6.20
CA VAL A 330 -3.69 1.25 -6.12
C VAL A 330 -5.20 0.98 -6.19
N ALA A 331 -6.00 1.72 -5.43
CA ALA A 331 -7.45 1.59 -5.45
C ALA A 331 -8.07 1.94 -6.82
N SER A 332 -7.45 2.87 -7.56
CA SER A 332 -7.95 3.30 -8.88
C SER A 332 -7.91 2.18 -9.92
N THR A 333 -6.95 1.25 -9.84
CA THR A 333 -6.89 0.09 -10.74
C THR A 333 -8.03 -0.88 -10.51
N THR A 334 -8.36 -1.14 -9.25
CA THR A 334 -9.52 -1.98 -8.89
C THR A 334 -10.81 -1.33 -9.37
N ALA A 335 -10.97 -0.02 -9.21
CA ALA A 335 -12.12 0.71 -9.73
C ALA A 335 -12.20 0.65 -11.26
N LEU A 336 -11.06 0.86 -11.95
CA LEU A 336 -10.97 0.76 -13.42
C LEU A 336 -11.42 -0.62 -13.91
N VAL A 337 -10.93 -1.70 -13.30
CA VAL A 337 -11.31 -3.07 -13.67
C VAL A 337 -12.80 -3.31 -13.42
N ARG A 338 -13.30 -2.93 -12.25
CA ARG A 338 -14.74 -3.14 -11.90
C ARG A 338 -15.69 -2.38 -12.80
N HIS A 339 -15.33 -1.19 -13.25
CA HIS A 339 -16.15 -0.38 -14.14
C HIS A 339 -16.18 -0.86 -15.60
N ASN A 340 -15.21 -1.70 -16.01
CA ASN A 340 -14.96 -2.03 -17.41
C ASN A 340 -14.95 -3.53 -17.72
N ALA A 341 -15.07 -4.42 -16.71
CA ALA A 341 -15.02 -5.86 -16.87
C ALA A 341 -16.19 -6.54 -16.14
N LEU A 342 -16.56 -7.73 -16.57
CA LEU A 342 -17.54 -8.58 -15.90
C LEU A 342 -17.00 -9.08 -14.54
N PRO A 343 -17.86 -9.34 -13.54
CA PRO A 343 -17.43 -9.84 -12.23
C PRO A 343 -16.52 -11.08 -12.30
N ALA A 344 -16.80 -12.02 -13.20
CA ALA A 344 -15.98 -13.20 -13.43
C ALA A 344 -14.56 -12.92 -13.96
N GLN A 345 -14.33 -11.72 -14.55
CA GLN A 345 -13.05 -11.27 -15.10
C GLN A 345 -12.24 -10.40 -14.12
N TRP A 346 -12.86 -9.90 -13.03
CA TRP A 346 -12.16 -9.03 -12.08
C TRP A 346 -10.87 -9.63 -11.52
N PRO A 347 -10.83 -10.91 -11.13
CA PRO A 347 -9.59 -11.50 -10.62
C PRO A 347 -8.44 -11.45 -11.64
N ALA A 348 -8.73 -11.68 -12.93
CA ALA A 348 -7.73 -11.63 -14.00
C ALA A 348 -7.21 -10.20 -14.23
N GLY A 349 -8.11 -9.21 -14.27
CA GLY A 349 -7.74 -7.81 -14.43
C GLY A 349 -6.92 -7.28 -13.25
N ILE A 350 -7.38 -7.52 -12.02
CA ILE A 350 -6.65 -7.10 -10.81
C ILE A 350 -5.27 -7.77 -10.75
N ALA A 351 -5.16 -9.06 -11.09
CA ALA A 351 -3.88 -9.76 -11.13
C ALA A 351 -2.91 -9.15 -12.16
N ALA A 352 -3.39 -8.78 -13.36
CA ALA A 352 -2.57 -8.14 -14.37
C ALA A 352 -1.98 -6.80 -13.88
N PHE A 353 -2.80 -5.93 -13.31
CA PHE A 353 -2.33 -4.69 -12.70
C PHE A 353 -1.34 -4.95 -11.57
N THR A 354 -1.61 -5.93 -10.71
CA THR A 354 -0.73 -6.29 -9.59
C THR A 354 0.65 -6.75 -10.06
N ILE A 355 0.71 -7.59 -11.12
CA ILE A 355 1.98 -8.08 -11.68
C ILE A 355 2.77 -6.91 -12.28
N VAL A 356 2.14 -6.08 -13.09
CA VAL A 356 2.78 -4.91 -13.72
C VAL A 356 3.32 -3.95 -12.67
N PHE A 357 2.56 -3.68 -11.62
CA PHE A 357 2.98 -2.89 -10.47
C PHE A 357 4.17 -3.50 -9.73
N ALA A 358 4.15 -4.81 -9.51
CA ALA A 358 5.24 -5.51 -8.85
C ALA A 358 6.55 -5.40 -9.64
N VAL A 359 6.51 -5.49 -10.97
CA VAL A 359 7.69 -5.24 -11.82
C VAL A 359 8.24 -3.83 -11.59
N GLY A 360 7.38 -2.81 -11.61
CA GLY A 360 7.78 -1.42 -11.32
C GLY A 360 8.42 -1.28 -9.94
N GLN A 361 7.83 -1.87 -8.91
CA GLN A 361 8.36 -1.83 -7.53
C GLN A 361 9.69 -2.57 -7.35
N ILE A 362 9.93 -3.64 -8.11
CA ILE A 362 11.18 -4.40 -8.06
C ILE A 362 12.29 -3.59 -8.73
N VAL A 363 12.03 -2.97 -9.87
CA VAL A 363 13.04 -2.23 -10.63
C VAL A 363 13.30 -0.84 -10.04
N GLY A 364 12.24 -0.16 -9.57
CA GLY A 364 12.27 1.26 -9.17
C GLY A 364 13.36 1.64 -8.18
N PRO A 365 13.49 0.98 -7.01
CA PRO A 365 14.44 1.40 -5.99
C PRO A 365 15.89 1.27 -6.44
N SER A 366 16.26 0.14 -7.07
CA SER A 366 17.62 -0.06 -7.58
C SER A 366 17.95 0.91 -8.71
N LEU A 367 17.00 1.19 -9.60
CA LEU A 367 17.20 2.14 -10.69
C LEU A 367 17.35 3.57 -10.17
N THR A 368 16.49 3.99 -9.23
CA THR A 368 16.62 5.29 -8.55
C THR A 368 17.97 5.41 -7.83
N GLY A 369 18.40 4.34 -7.14
CA GLY A 369 19.70 4.28 -6.48
C GLY A 369 20.87 4.35 -7.44
N ALA A 370 20.85 3.61 -8.55
CA ALA A 370 21.89 3.65 -9.59
C ALA A 370 22.03 5.05 -10.21
N ILE A 371 20.91 5.74 -10.46
CA ILE A 371 20.93 7.12 -10.94
C ILE A 371 21.50 8.06 -9.87
N ALA A 372 21.19 7.81 -8.59
CA ALA A 372 21.68 8.60 -7.46
C ALA A 372 23.17 8.40 -7.18
N ASP A 373 23.75 7.27 -7.52
CA ASP A 373 25.21 7.05 -7.41
C ASP A 373 26.01 7.83 -8.49
N GLY A 374 25.33 8.37 -9.51
CA GLY A 374 25.93 9.21 -10.54
C GLY A 374 25.89 10.71 -10.24
N PRO A 375 26.30 11.55 -11.23
CA PRO A 375 26.28 13.01 -11.09
C PRO A 375 24.88 13.54 -10.74
N GLY A 376 24.80 14.46 -9.79
CA GLY A 376 23.54 15.06 -9.33
C GLY A 376 22.90 14.31 -8.15
N GLY A 377 23.50 13.19 -7.69
CA GLY A 377 23.15 12.54 -6.44
C GLY A 377 21.69 12.12 -6.32
N LEU A 378 21.20 12.06 -5.10
CA LEU A 378 19.88 11.57 -4.77
C LEU A 378 18.76 12.47 -5.33
N ALA A 379 19.00 13.78 -5.44
CA ALA A 379 18.05 14.68 -6.07
C ALA A 379 17.74 14.30 -7.52
N ARG A 380 18.77 13.89 -8.31
CA ARG A 380 18.58 13.41 -9.68
C ARG A 380 17.82 12.07 -9.72
N GLY A 381 18.13 11.14 -8.81
CA GLY A 381 17.41 9.87 -8.70
C GLY A 381 15.92 10.09 -8.42
N LEU A 382 15.57 11.00 -7.52
CA LEU A 382 14.18 11.32 -7.20
C LEU A 382 13.50 12.19 -8.27
N ALA A 383 14.24 13.05 -8.97
CA ALA A 383 13.71 13.76 -10.15
C ALA A 383 13.30 12.77 -11.24
N TRP A 384 14.09 11.71 -11.48
CA TRP A 384 13.69 10.62 -12.36
C TRP A 384 12.40 9.92 -11.87
N SER A 385 12.27 9.67 -10.56
CA SER A 385 11.03 9.12 -9.98
C SER A 385 9.83 10.03 -10.24
N ALA A 386 9.99 11.36 -10.11
CA ALA A 386 8.96 12.33 -10.44
C ALA A 386 8.59 12.30 -11.92
N ALA A 387 9.59 12.20 -12.82
CA ALA A 387 9.37 12.09 -14.26
C ALA A 387 8.63 10.81 -14.64
N ALA A 388 8.96 9.67 -14.01
CA ALA A 388 8.25 8.41 -14.21
C ALA A 388 6.76 8.54 -13.77
N LEU A 389 6.49 9.17 -12.63
CA LEU A 389 5.12 9.45 -12.16
C LEU A 389 4.37 10.38 -13.11
N ALA A 390 5.02 11.44 -13.64
CA ALA A 390 4.44 12.35 -14.62
C ALA A 390 4.11 11.62 -15.93
N LEU A 391 5.02 10.78 -16.43
CA LEU A 391 4.77 9.92 -17.59
C LEU A 391 3.60 8.97 -17.32
N GLY A 392 3.54 8.39 -16.09
CA GLY A 392 2.43 7.56 -15.66
C GLY A 392 1.09 8.29 -15.67
N ALA A 393 1.08 9.58 -15.32
CA ALA A 393 -0.11 10.42 -15.42
C ALA A 393 -0.57 10.60 -16.88
N VAL A 394 0.36 10.89 -17.81
CA VAL A 394 0.05 11.05 -19.23
C VAL A 394 -0.49 9.74 -19.82
N LEU A 395 0.19 8.61 -19.58
CA LEU A 395 -0.24 7.30 -20.08
C LEU A 395 -1.62 6.92 -19.54
N ALA A 396 -1.85 7.10 -18.24
CA ALA A 396 -3.14 6.83 -17.65
C ALA A 396 -4.26 7.72 -18.22
N ALA A 397 -3.96 8.99 -18.57
CA ALA A 397 -4.95 9.89 -19.17
C ALA A 397 -5.44 9.39 -20.55
N LEU A 398 -4.62 8.64 -21.28
CA LEU A 398 -4.96 8.04 -22.57
C LEU A 398 -5.92 6.83 -22.41
N GLN A 399 -6.06 6.27 -21.20
CA GLN A 399 -6.96 5.13 -20.96
C GLN A 399 -8.41 5.57 -21.04
N ARG A 400 -9.07 5.24 -22.11
CA ARG A 400 -10.50 5.46 -22.33
C ARG A 400 -11.34 4.43 -21.57
N PRO A 401 -12.60 4.76 -21.19
CA PRO A 401 -13.56 3.76 -20.74
C PRO A 401 -13.75 2.70 -21.82
N LEU A 402 -13.83 1.44 -21.41
CA LEU A 402 -14.16 0.38 -22.37
C LEU A 402 -15.66 0.43 -22.73
N PRO A 403 -16.04 0.02 -23.96
CA PRO A 403 -17.43 -0.21 -24.30
C PRO A 403 -18.04 -1.14 -23.23
N ARG A 404 -19.26 -0.88 -22.78
CA ARG A 404 -19.92 -1.81 -21.87
C ARG A 404 -19.94 -3.19 -22.52
N PRO A 405 -19.38 -4.23 -21.91
CA PRO A 405 -19.64 -5.58 -22.37
C PRO A 405 -21.16 -5.70 -22.35
N ALA A 406 -21.75 -6.10 -23.47
CA ALA A 406 -23.20 -6.09 -23.65
C ALA A 406 -23.88 -6.96 -22.59
N LEU A 407 -24.21 -6.36 -21.43
CA LEU A 407 -25.26 -6.86 -20.53
C LEU A 407 -26.60 -6.97 -21.27
N GLN A 408 -26.74 -6.24 -22.40
CA GLN A 408 -27.89 -6.29 -23.28
C GLN A 408 -28.02 -7.57 -24.12
N ALA A 409 -26.95 -8.38 -24.26
CA ALA A 409 -27.08 -9.67 -24.95
C ALA A 409 -27.70 -10.78 -24.09
N GLN A 410 -27.68 -10.66 -22.77
CA GLN A 410 -28.34 -11.61 -21.88
C GLN A 410 -29.84 -11.29 -21.65
N GLU A 411 -30.23 -10.01 -21.60
CA GLU A 411 -31.62 -9.63 -21.52
C GLU A 411 -32.41 -9.83 -22.84
N GLY A 412 -31.69 -9.89 -23.98
CA GLY A 412 -32.27 -10.22 -25.29
C GLY A 412 -32.41 -11.72 -25.59
N ALA A 413 -31.72 -12.58 -24.83
CA ALA A 413 -31.82 -14.03 -24.98
C ALA A 413 -32.83 -14.68 -24.01
N GLU A 414 -33.36 -13.92 -23.04
CA GLU A 414 -34.44 -14.34 -22.13
C GLU A 414 -35.81 -13.78 -22.49
N ARG A 415 -35.92 -13.05 -23.62
CA ARG A 415 -37.20 -12.66 -24.26
C ARG A 415 -37.42 -13.45 -25.55
#